data_27d5e642ad1d7465a25a50cc1a7ce5e7
#
_entry.id   27d5e642ad1d7465a25a50cc1a7ce5e7
#
_cell.length_a   1.000
_cell.length_b   1.000
_cell.length_c   1.000
_cell.angle_alpha   90.00
_cell.angle_beta   90.00
_cell.angle_gamma   90.00
#
_symmetry.space_group_name_H-M   'P 1'
#
loop_
_entity.id
_entity.type
_entity.pdbx_description
1 polymer ?
#
loop_
_entity_poly.entity_id
_entity_poly.type
_entity_poly.pdbx_seq_one_letter_code
_entity_poly.pdbx_strand_id
1 'polypeptide(L)'
;MKLGDWLRQQGVTRLDFARRCGLSPAAVTGLCNNPEPWLSRETATAVARVTGGAVTPNDFLGLAVPGQEMPVTHASIIEALDAFARGEIVVVTDDDDRENEGDLVVAASLCTPEKMAFIIRNTCGIVCAPITVAEARRLRLEPMVASNDAPLGTAFTVTVDVKHGLTTGISAEQRCNTVRALANGNMGATDFVRPGHVFPLIAKDGGVLMRSGHTEAAVDLCRLAKLPPVGVICELANDDGTVMKGPQITAFAEKHGLKQISVAELISYRQAREKLVERVGTFPVKTEWGEMTGYAYTTPFEPMQQFAFVHGRIGEGRDVLVRLHRSNVVADVIEGGRTIEAVMRRFAQEGRGVLVYLRDGTAGVPLSQLPDTAGEDGAEAARVRQWREVGLGAQILRDLGVVSIRNISSAARSYVGLSGFGIEMVGDEPLEG
;
A
#
# COMPACT_ATOMS: atom_id res chain seq x y z
N MET A 1 -20.05 -8.96 -12.37
CA MET A 1 -20.35 -8.61 -13.80
C MET A 1 -21.69 -7.90 -13.87
N LYS A 2 -21.84 -6.77 -14.60
CA LYS A 2 -23.14 -6.08 -14.72
C LYS A 2 -24.15 -6.96 -15.44
N LEU A 3 -25.42 -6.92 -15.00
CA LEU A 3 -26.49 -7.75 -15.57
C LEU A 3 -26.66 -7.54 -17.10
N GLY A 4 -26.56 -6.29 -17.56
CA GLY A 4 -26.65 -5.97 -18.98
C GLY A 4 -25.56 -6.61 -19.83
N ASP A 5 -24.34 -6.75 -19.28
CA ASP A 5 -23.20 -7.39 -19.96
C ASP A 5 -23.39 -8.91 -20.01
N TRP A 6 -23.83 -9.50 -18.89
CA TRP A 6 -24.15 -10.93 -18.84
C TRP A 6 -25.22 -11.32 -19.85
N LEU A 7 -26.31 -10.55 -19.94
CA LEU A 7 -27.37 -10.78 -20.91
C LEU A 7 -26.85 -10.76 -22.34
N ARG A 8 -26.00 -9.79 -22.70
CA ARG A 8 -25.37 -9.71 -24.02
C ARG A 8 -24.46 -10.90 -24.31
N GLN A 9 -23.64 -11.27 -23.33
CA GLN A 9 -22.70 -12.39 -23.47
C GLN A 9 -23.38 -13.74 -23.61
N GLN A 10 -24.53 -13.95 -22.95
CA GLN A 10 -25.31 -15.18 -23.03
C GLN A 10 -26.36 -15.18 -24.14
N GLY A 11 -26.52 -14.09 -24.89
CA GLY A 11 -27.56 -13.96 -25.95
C GLY A 11 -28.99 -14.01 -25.41
N VAL A 12 -29.20 -13.68 -24.10
CA VAL A 12 -30.52 -13.74 -23.45
C VAL A 12 -31.20 -12.39 -23.54
N THR A 13 -32.45 -12.36 -24.03
CA THR A 13 -33.23 -11.12 -24.08
C THR A 13 -33.69 -10.71 -22.65
N ARG A 14 -33.87 -9.40 -22.43
CA ARG A 14 -34.43 -8.90 -21.18
C ARG A 14 -35.80 -9.50 -20.84
N LEU A 15 -36.59 -9.78 -21.83
CA LEU A 15 -37.93 -10.38 -21.72
C LEU A 15 -37.82 -11.84 -21.21
N ASP A 16 -36.93 -12.63 -21.81
CA ASP A 16 -36.74 -14.02 -21.43
C ASP A 16 -36.10 -14.13 -20.03
N PHE A 17 -35.19 -13.23 -19.73
CA PHE A 17 -34.59 -13.16 -18.40
C PHE A 17 -35.63 -12.79 -17.32
N ALA A 18 -36.49 -11.81 -17.61
CA ALA A 18 -37.60 -11.42 -16.74
C ALA A 18 -38.50 -12.61 -16.40
N ARG A 19 -38.88 -13.40 -17.43
CA ARG A 19 -39.68 -14.62 -17.24
C ARG A 19 -38.99 -15.65 -16.33
N ARG A 20 -37.66 -15.88 -16.51
CA ARG A 20 -36.89 -16.83 -15.71
C ARG A 20 -36.74 -16.39 -14.26
N CYS A 21 -36.68 -15.09 -14.00
CA CYS A 21 -36.56 -14.51 -12.67
C CYS A 21 -37.90 -14.27 -11.97
N GLY A 22 -39.03 -14.36 -12.68
CA GLY A 22 -40.34 -13.95 -12.16
C GLY A 22 -40.47 -12.43 -11.96
N LEU A 23 -39.75 -11.65 -12.77
CA LEU A 23 -39.71 -10.18 -12.70
C LEU A 23 -40.47 -9.57 -13.90
N SER A 24 -40.87 -8.31 -13.77
CA SER A 24 -41.39 -7.57 -14.92
C SER A 24 -40.24 -7.17 -15.87
N PRO A 25 -40.48 -7.06 -17.21
CA PRO A 25 -39.49 -6.57 -18.15
C PRO A 25 -38.99 -5.16 -17.83
N ALA A 26 -39.83 -4.30 -17.24
CA ALA A 26 -39.49 -2.97 -16.79
C ALA A 26 -38.49 -3.02 -15.63
N ALA A 27 -38.70 -3.94 -14.67
CA ALA A 27 -37.77 -4.14 -13.56
C ALA A 27 -36.39 -4.58 -14.04
N VAL A 28 -36.32 -5.55 -14.97
CA VAL A 28 -35.04 -5.98 -15.56
C VAL A 28 -34.36 -4.85 -16.33
N THR A 29 -35.13 -4.02 -17.03
CA THR A 29 -34.58 -2.84 -17.72
C THR A 29 -34.02 -1.83 -16.72
N GLY A 30 -34.70 -1.60 -15.61
CA GLY A 30 -34.21 -0.77 -14.51
C GLY A 30 -32.89 -1.31 -13.92
N LEU A 31 -32.81 -2.62 -13.66
CA LEU A 31 -31.59 -3.28 -13.15
C LEU A 31 -30.41 -3.18 -14.12
N CYS A 32 -30.66 -3.12 -15.43
CA CYS A 32 -29.59 -3.00 -16.43
C CYS A 32 -29.10 -1.57 -16.66
N ASN A 33 -29.97 -0.57 -16.51
CA ASN A 33 -29.73 0.81 -16.93
C ASN A 33 -29.48 1.78 -15.78
N ASN A 34 -29.92 1.46 -14.55
CA ASN A 34 -29.65 2.30 -13.38
C ASN A 34 -28.26 1.94 -12.82
N PRO A 35 -27.36 2.91 -12.60
CA PRO A 35 -26.07 2.66 -11.97
C PRO A 35 -26.19 2.12 -10.54
N GLU A 36 -27.25 2.52 -9.80
CA GLU A 36 -27.51 2.09 -8.41
C GLU A 36 -28.98 1.66 -8.25
N PRO A 37 -29.39 0.51 -8.81
CA PRO A 37 -30.77 0.07 -8.74
C PRO A 37 -31.11 -0.43 -7.32
N TRP A 38 -32.30 -0.03 -6.83
CA TRP A 38 -32.82 -0.66 -5.62
C TRP A 38 -33.05 -2.16 -5.85
N LEU A 39 -32.46 -2.99 -4.98
CA LEU A 39 -32.51 -4.45 -5.09
C LEU A 39 -33.12 -5.06 -3.84
N SER A 40 -34.34 -5.63 -3.94
CA SER A 40 -34.89 -6.44 -2.85
C SER A 40 -34.12 -7.76 -2.72
N ARG A 41 -34.15 -8.35 -1.51
CA ARG A 41 -33.53 -9.66 -1.27
C ARG A 41 -34.06 -10.75 -2.21
N GLU A 42 -35.34 -10.73 -2.52
CA GLU A 42 -35.99 -11.68 -3.43
C GLU A 42 -35.48 -11.50 -4.87
N THR A 43 -35.41 -10.26 -5.34
CA THR A 43 -34.89 -9.93 -6.66
C THR A 43 -33.42 -10.34 -6.79
N ALA A 44 -32.60 -10.05 -5.78
CA ALA A 44 -31.20 -10.43 -5.72
C ALA A 44 -31.00 -11.95 -5.81
N THR A 45 -31.80 -12.70 -5.04
CA THR A 45 -31.77 -14.17 -5.05
C THR A 45 -32.20 -14.74 -6.40
N ALA A 46 -33.24 -14.17 -7.03
CA ALA A 46 -33.71 -14.62 -8.34
C ALA A 46 -32.66 -14.36 -9.44
N VAL A 47 -32.04 -13.20 -9.44
CA VAL A 47 -30.96 -12.87 -10.40
C VAL A 47 -29.78 -13.80 -10.21
N ALA A 48 -29.26 -13.97 -9.00
CA ALA A 48 -28.13 -14.84 -8.71
C ALA A 48 -28.39 -16.29 -9.14
N ARG A 49 -29.59 -16.82 -8.87
CA ARG A 49 -30.00 -18.16 -9.26
C ARG A 49 -30.01 -18.32 -10.78
N VAL A 50 -30.62 -17.39 -11.53
CA VAL A 50 -30.78 -17.50 -13.00
C VAL A 50 -29.46 -17.29 -13.72
N THR A 51 -28.54 -16.52 -13.15
CA THR A 51 -27.20 -16.28 -13.70
C THR A 51 -26.17 -17.29 -13.22
N GLY A 52 -26.58 -18.28 -12.40
CA GLY A 52 -25.64 -19.24 -11.81
C GLY A 52 -24.57 -18.59 -10.92
N GLY A 53 -24.90 -17.45 -10.29
CA GLY A 53 -23.96 -16.68 -9.45
C GLY A 53 -23.05 -15.72 -10.23
N ALA A 54 -23.13 -15.68 -11.57
CA ALA A 54 -22.32 -14.78 -12.38
C ALA A 54 -22.67 -13.29 -12.19
N VAL A 55 -23.91 -13.00 -11.75
CA VAL A 55 -24.36 -11.68 -11.32
C VAL A 55 -24.88 -11.78 -9.90
N THR A 56 -24.25 -11.06 -8.99
CA THR A 56 -24.50 -11.07 -7.56
C THR A 56 -25.10 -9.73 -7.10
N PRO A 57 -25.67 -9.63 -5.88
CA PRO A 57 -26.10 -8.35 -5.31
C PRO A 57 -25.02 -7.27 -5.31
N ASN A 58 -23.76 -7.68 -5.08
CA ASN A 58 -22.61 -6.77 -5.03
C ASN A 58 -22.32 -6.10 -6.40
N ASP A 59 -22.64 -6.78 -7.51
CA ASP A 59 -22.47 -6.22 -8.85
C ASP A 59 -23.41 -5.02 -9.13
N PHE A 60 -24.51 -4.91 -8.37
CA PHE A 60 -25.44 -3.78 -8.46
C PHE A 60 -25.05 -2.62 -7.53
N LEU A 61 -24.33 -2.92 -6.46
CA LEU A 61 -23.85 -1.94 -5.50
C LEU A 61 -22.47 -1.41 -5.84
N GLY A 62 -21.85 -1.91 -6.92
CA GLY A 62 -20.46 -1.60 -7.26
C GLY A 62 -19.46 -2.17 -6.27
N LEU A 63 -19.90 -3.04 -5.36
CA LEU A 63 -19.03 -3.70 -4.39
C LEU A 63 -18.35 -4.90 -5.04
N ALA A 64 -17.04 -5.00 -4.91
CA ALA A 64 -16.29 -6.19 -5.31
C ALA A 64 -16.77 -7.42 -4.54
N VAL A 65 -16.97 -8.54 -5.24
CA VAL A 65 -17.32 -9.82 -4.61
C VAL A 65 -16.11 -10.30 -3.80
N PRO A 66 -16.22 -10.57 -2.49
CA PRO A 66 -15.15 -11.20 -1.75
C PRO A 66 -14.82 -12.55 -2.42
N GLY A 67 -13.59 -12.67 -2.98
CA GLY A 67 -13.10 -13.90 -3.62
C GLY A 67 -12.99 -13.89 -5.15
N GLN A 68 -13.45 -12.85 -5.86
CA GLN A 68 -13.03 -12.56 -7.23
C GLN A 68 -12.09 -11.36 -7.21
N GLU A 69 -10.86 -11.58 -6.81
CA GLU A 69 -9.81 -10.62 -7.08
C GLU A 69 -9.59 -10.59 -8.59
N MET A 70 -10.01 -9.48 -9.22
CA MET A 70 -9.47 -9.11 -10.52
C MET A 70 -7.94 -9.10 -10.36
N PRO A 71 -7.17 -9.65 -11.29
CA PRO A 71 -5.72 -9.47 -11.22
C PRO A 71 -5.46 -7.98 -11.06
N VAL A 72 -4.70 -7.60 -10.02
CA VAL A 72 -4.36 -6.19 -9.76
C VAL A 72 -3.61 -5.72 -11.00
N THR A 73 -4.34 -5.11 -11.92
CA THR A 73 -3.74 -4.49 -13.10
C THR A 73 -3.14 -3.19 -12.57
N HIS A 74 -1.83 -3.14 -12.42
CA HIS A 74 -1.11 -1.92 -12.08
C HIS A 74 -1.13 -0.88 -13.22
N ALA A 75 -2.20 -0.85 -14.02
CA ALA A 75 -2.33 0.03 -15.17
C ALA A 75 -2.32 1.50 -14.76
N SER A 76 -3.05 1.85 -13.68
CA SER A 76 -3.07 3.21 -13.11
C SER A 76 -1.67 3.68 -12.69
N ILE A 77 -0.93 2.82 -11.98
CA ILE A 77 0.44 3.12 -11.56
C ILE A 77 1.38 3.29 -12.75
N ILE A 78 1.29 2.42 -13.77
CA ILE A 78 2.15 2.51 -14.95
C ILE A 78 1.87 3.82 -15.71
N GLU A 79 0.60 4.16 -15.93
CA GLU A 79 0.22 5.41 -16.58
C GLU A 79 0.67 6.63 -15.78
N ALA A 80 0.55 6.59 -14.46
CA ALA A 80 1.00 7.68 -13.60
C ALA A 80 2.53 7.81 -13.60
N LEU A 81 3.28 6.70 -13.58
CA LEU A 81 4.74 6.70 -13.68
C LEU A 81 5.21 7.26 -15.02
N ASP A 82 4.56 6.89 -16.12
CA ASP A 82 4.87 7.41 -17.45
C ASP A 82 4.62 8.93 -17.53
N ALA A 83 3.49 9.40 -16.99
CA ALA A 83 3.17 10.83 -16.89
C ALA A 83 4.20 11.56 -16.02
N PHE A 84 4.51 11.02 -14.83
CA PHE A 84 5.49 11.57 -13.91
C PHE A 84 6.91 11.63 -14.51
N ALA A 85 7.32 10.60 -15.26
CA ALA A 85 8.60 10.57 -15.96
C ALA A 85 8.71 11.65 -17.05
N ARG A 86 7.58 12.06 -17.66
CA ARG A 86 7.52 13.21 -18.57
C ARG A 86 7.48 14.56 -17.83
N GLY A 87 7.47 14.54 -16.51
CA GLY A 87 7.39 15.73 -15.66
C GLY A 87 5.96 16.26 -15.45
N GLU A 88 4.94 15.49 -15.77
CA GLU A 88 3.56 15.86 -15.47
C GLU A 88 3.31 15.81 -13.96
N ILE A 89 2.38 16.61 -13.46
CA ILE A 89 1.90 16.54 -12.09
C ILE A 89 0.97 15.34 -11.99
N VAL A 90 1.13 14.55 -10.93
CA VAL A 90 0.22 13.47 -10.57
C VAL A 90 -0.44 13.78 -9.23
N VAL A 91 -1.63 13.24 -9.00
CA VAL A 91 -2.30 13.28 -7.71
C VAL A 91 -2.01 11.99 -6.97
N VAL A 92 -1.54 12.09 -5.75
CA VAL A 92 -1.33 10.95 -4.87
C VAL A 92 -2.26 11.08 -3.67
N THR A 93 -3.05 10.05 -3.41
CA THR A 93 -3.94 9.99 -2.23
C THR A 93 -3.39 9.00 -1.23
N ASP A 94 -3.55 9.28 0.03
CA ASP A 94 -3.36 8.30 1.09
C ASP A 94 -4.68 7.63 1.51
N ASP A 95 -4.60 6.80 2.54
CA ASP A 95 -5.76 6.02 2.99
C ASP A 95 -6.75 6.86 3.80
N ASP A 96 -8.05 6.50 3.73
CA ASP A 96 -9.16 7.21 4.39
C ASP A 96 -9.02 7.34 5.92
N ASP A 97 -8.30 6.42 6.54
CA ASP A 97 -8.07 6.35 7.98
C ASP A 97 -6.67 6.87 8.38
N ARG A 98 -5.91 7.48 7.44
CA ARG A 98 -4.67 8.22 7.72
C ARG A 98 -4.95 9.73 7.72
N GLU A 99 -4.54 10.47 6.69
CA GLU A 99 -4.86 11.88 6.51
C GLU A 99 -6.14 12.06 5.69
N ASN A 100 -6.43 11.08 4.82
CA ASN A 100 -7.48 11.13 3.81
C ASN A 100 -7.36 12.38 2.93
N GLU A 101 -6.14 12.64 2.48
CA GLU A 101 -5.75 13.83 1.73
C GLU A 101 -5.20 13.44 0.36
N GLY A 102 -5.04 14.41 -0.50
CA GLY A 102 -4.42 14.25 -1.81
C GLY A 102 -3.41 15.34 -2.06
N ASP A 103 -2.22 14.93 -2.48
CA ASP A 103 -1.14 15.84 -2.83
C ASP A 103 -0.97 15.96 -4.33
N LEU A 104 -0.64 17.17 -4.79
CA LEU A 104 -0.04 17.38 -6.10
C LEU A 104 1.44 17.03 -6.01
N VAL A 105 1.86 16.05 -6.82
CA VAL A 105 3.22 15.51 -6.78
C VAL A 105 3.89 15.68 -8.14
N VAL A 106 5.12 16.20 -8.16
CA VAL A 106 5.94 16.31 -9.38
C VAL A 106 7.41 16.09 -9.04
N ALA A 107 8.19 15.54 -9.99
CA ALA A 107 9.63 15.43 -9.82
C ALA A 107 10.27 16.83 -9.78
N ALA A 108 11.06 17.11 -8.76
CA ALA A 108 11.69 18.42 -8.57
C ALA A 108 12.59 18.82 -9.75
N SER A 109 13.30 17.84 -10.34
CA SER A 109 14.16 18.05 -11.53
C SER A 109 13.40 18.50 -12.78
N LEU A 110 12.11 18.18 -12.88
CA LEU A 110 11.22 18.46 -14.02
C LEU A 110 10.16 19.51 -13.69
N CYS A 111 10.22 20.11 -12.50
CA CYS A 111 9.36 21.21 -12.10
C CYS A 111 9.66 22.46 -12.95
N THR A 112 8.60 23.15 -13.38
CA THR A 112 8.69 24.46 -14.07
C THR A 112 8.00 25.53 -13.28
N PRO A 113 8.28 26.83 -13.52
CA PRO A 113 7.58 27.93 -12.85
C PRO A 113 6.04 27.85 -13.00
N GLU A 114 5.54 27.38 -14.15
CA GLU A 114 4.11 27.22 -14.43
C GLU A 114 3.50 26.10 -13.57
N LYS A 115 4.21 24.96 -13.45
CA LYS A 115 3.78 23.86 -12.57
C LYS A 115 3.80 24.28 -11.12
N MET A 116 4.85 24.97 -10.68
CA MET A 116 4.92 25.51 -9.33
C MET A 116 3.77 26.51 -9.06
N ALA A 117 3.46 27.39 -10.03
CA ALA A 117 2.34 28.31 -9.92
C ALA A 117 0.99 27.57 -9.86
N PHE A 118 0.84 26.46 -10.60
CA PHE A 118 -0.34 25.60 -10.54
C PHE A 118 -0.49 24.96 -9.14
N ILE A 119 0.60 24.39 -8.61
CA ILE A 119 0.63 23.81 -7.27
C ILE A 119 0.22 24.85 -6.23
N ILE A 120 0.87 26.00 -6.19
CA ILE A 120 0.59 27.06 -5.21
C ILE A 120 -0.87 27.53 -5.23
N ARG A 121 -1.50 27.57 -6.41
CA ARG A 121 -2.88 28.07 -6.54
C ARG A 121 -3.95 27.07 -6.11
N ASN A 122 -3.65 25.79 -6.14
CA ASN A 122 -4.64 24.72 -5.94
C ASN A 122 -4.38 23.91 -4.65
N THR A 123 -3.45 24.35 -3.84
CA THR A 123 -3.03 23.63 -2.62
C THR A 123 -2.93 24.57 -1.43
N CYS A 124 -2.58 24.03 -0.25
CA CYS A 124 -2.31 24.82 0.95
C CYS A 124 -1.14 25.83 0.77
N GLY A 125 -0.32 25.67 -0.29
CA GLY A 125 0.79 26.57 -0.62
C GLY A 125 2.07 26.34 0.18
N ILE A 126 2.08 25.40 1.13
CA ILE A 126 3.28 24.96 1.86
C ILE A 126 4.03 23.95 1.00
N VAL A 127 4.91 24.47 0.13
CA VAL A 127 5.66 23.64 -0.81
C VAL A 127 6.69 22.81 -0.07
N CYS A 128 6.45 21.51 0.02
CA CYS A 128 7.36 20.55 0.59
C CYS A 128 8.22 19.86 -0.49
N ALA A 129 9.47 19.54 -0.13
CA ALA A 129 10.42 18.85 -1.01
C ALA A 129 10.89 17.54 -0.35
N PRO A 130 10.20 16.41 -0.58
CA PRO A 130 10.70 15.11 -0.19
C PRO A 130 12.08 14.79 -0.76
N ILE A 131 13.00 14.40 0.13
CA ILE A 131 14.39 14.06 -0.19
C ILE A 131 14.80 12.77 0.53
N THR A 132 15.85 12.11 0.04
CA THR A 132 16.41 10.97 0.76
C THR A 132 17.28 11.40 1.95
N VAL A 133 17.54 10.49 2.88
CA VAL A 133 18.51 10.68 3.97
C VAL A 133 19.91 11.08 3.42
N ALA A 134 20.31 10.45 2.30
CA ALA A 134 21.60 10.75 1.66
C ALA A 134 21.68 12.19 1.15
N GLU A 135 20.60 12.69 0.50
CA GLU A 135 20.51 14.07 0.03
C GLU A 135 20.48 15.07 1.18
N ALA A 136 19.71 14.78 2.25
CA ALA A 136 19.69 15.62 3.44
C ALA A 136 21.08 15.77 4.05
N ARG A 137 21.83 14.68 4.17
CA ARG A 137 23.23 14.70 4.65
C ARG A 137 24.14 15.48 3.72
N ARG A 138 24.07 15.24 2.40
CA ARG A 138 24.89 15.92 1.40
C ARG A 138 24.69 17.43 1.42
N LEU A 139 23.45 17.87 1.58
CA LEU A 139 23.06 19.28 1.61
C LEU A 139 23.11 19.90 3.02
N ARG A 140 23.47 19.10 4.07
CA ARG A 140 23.49 19.51 5.48
C ARG A 140 22.15 20.14 5.90
N LEU A 141 21.06 19.44 5.60
CA LEU A 141 19.72 19.82 6.01
C LEU A 141 19.41 19.11 7.32
N GLU A 142 19.62 19.84 8.40
CA GLU A 142 19.37 19.33 9.75
C GLU A 142 17.86 19.27 10.05
N PRO A 143 17.39 18.36 10.90
CA PRO A 143 16.02 18.37 11.39
C PRO A 143 15.62 19.74 11.92
N MET A 144 14.37 20.14 11.66
CA MET A 144 13.85 21.44 12.13
C MET A 144 13.81 21.53 13.65
N VAL A 145 13.59 20.39 14.33
CA VAL A 145 13.53 20.27 15.78
C VAL A 145 14.37 19.08 16.25
N ALA A 146 14.94 19.19 17.45
CA ALA A 146 15.74 18.10 18.05
C ALA A 146 14.87 16.91 18.48
N SER A 147 13.64 17.16 18.90
CA SER A 147 12.64 16.15 19.24
C SER A 147 11.38 16.45 18.43
N ASN A 148 10.99 15.52 17.59
CA ASN A 148 9.80 15.65 16.75
C ASN A 148 8.60 15.04 17.49
N ASP A 149 7.64 15.89 17.85
CA ASP A 149 6.38 15.55 18.52
C ASP A 149 5.14 15.73 17.61
N ALA A 150 5.37 15.89 16.29
CA ALA A 150 4.28 15.94 15.33
C ALA A 150 3.53 14.60 15.29
N PRO A 151 2.18 14.60 15.22
CA PRO A 151 1.36 13.38 15.31
C PRO A 151 1.77 12.29 14.32
N LEU A 152 2.11 12.64 13.08
CA LEU A 152 2.53 11.70 12.04
C LEU A 152 4.05 11.58 11.90
N GLY A 153 4.82 12.21 12.77
CA GLY A 153 6.27 12.13 12.79
C GLY A 153 6.95 12.62 11.51
N THR A 154 6.30 13.50 10.72
CA THR A 154 6.85 14.03 9.47
C THR A 154 8.19 14.71 9.70
N ALA A 155 9.23 14.24 9.02
CA ALA A 155 10.62 14.64 9.29
C ALA A 155 10.98 15.94 8.55
N PHE A 156 10.46 17.07 9.01
CA PHE A 156 10.82 18.38 8.50
C PHE A 156 12.28 18.71 8.79
N THR A 157 12.95 19.30 7.82
CA THR A 157 14.26 19.94 7.99
C THR A 157 14.11 21.45 8.12
N VAL A 158 15.21 22.14 8.41
CA VAL A 158 15.27 23.60 8.23
C VAL A 158 14.86 23.97 6.82
N THR A 159 14.06 25.02 6.67
CA THR A 159 13.61 25.52 5.37
C THR A 159 14.76 26.15 4.59
N VAL A 160 14.67 26.13 3.26
CA VAL A 160 15.74 26.63 2.38
C VAL A 160 15.22 27.42 1.21
N ASP A 161 16.10 28.29 0.67
CA ASP A 161 16.03 28.84 -0.68
C ASP A 161 17.39 28.70 -1.38
N VAL A 162 17.38 28.53 -2.70
CA VAL A 162 18.64 28.56 -3.47
C VAL A 162 19.18 30.01 -3.55
N LYS A 163 20.48 30.19 -3.32
CA LYS A 163 21.10 31.52 -3.31
C LYS A 163 21.11 32.21 -4.67
N HIS A 164 21.31 31.42 -5.72
CA HIS A 164 21.51 31.96 -7.08
C HIS A 164 20.21 32.54 -7.63
N GLY A 165 20.22 33.84 -7.92
CA GLY A 165 19.07 34.55 -8.41
C GLY A 165 17.99 34.85 -7.35
N LEU A 166 18.32 34.68 -6.07
CA LEU A 166 17.40 34.88 -4.97
C LEU A 166 17.07 36.39 -4.80
N THR A 167 15.77 36.68 -4.69
CA THR A 167 15.27 37.99 -4.23
C THR A 167 14.52 37.79 -2.92
N THR A 168 13.20 37.55 -2.95
CA THR A 168 12.38 37.27 -1.77
C THR A 168 12.20 35.79 -1.48
N GLY A 169 12.42 34.91 -2.46
CA GLY A 169 12.27 33.45 -2.30
C GLY A 169 10.86 32.90 -2.53
N ILE A 170 9.82 33.72 -2.36
CA ILE A 170 8.42 33.26 -2.27
C ILE A 170 7.74 33.02 -3.62
N SER A 171 8.21 33.63 -4.72
CA SER A 171 7.54 33.50 -6.02
C SER A 171 7.58 32.01 -6.52
N ALA A 172 6.65 31.69 -7.43
CA ALA A 172 6.64 30.36 -8.07
C ALA A 172 7.95 30.04 -8.77
N GLU A 173 8.53 31.02 -9.46
CA GLU A 173 9.83 30.87 -10.12
C GLU A 173 10.95 30.58 -9.12
N GLN A 174 11.02 31.30 -8.01
CA GLN A 174 12.09 31.14 -7.02
C GLN A 174 11.96 29.83 -6.24
N ARG A 175 10.74 29.42 -5.85
CA ARG A 175 10.50 28.10 -5.25
C ARG A 175 10.79 26.97 -6.25
N CYS A 176 10.43 27.15 -7.52
CA CYS A 176 10.81 26.21 -8.59
C CYS A 176 12.35 26.08 -8.71
N ASN A 177 13.08 27.19 -8.72
CA ASN A 177 14.53 27.17 -8.76
C ASN A 177 15.14 26.47 -7.56
N THR A 178 14.56 26.66 -6.37
CA THR A 178 14.99 25.99 -5.12
C THR A 178 14.78 24.48 -5.19
N VAL A 179 13.60 23.98 -5.59
CA VAL A 179 13.38 22.52 -5.67
C VAL A 179 14.23 21.87 -6.75
N ARG A 180 14.45 22.52 -7.88
CA ARG A 180 15.36 22.05 -8.92
C ARG A 180 16.81 22.02 -8.45
N ALA A 181 17.25 23.00 -7.66
CA ALA A 181 18.57 23.02 -7.06
C ALA A 181 18.75 21.88 -6.05
N LEU A 182 17.72 21.55 -5.24
CA LEU A 182 17.73 20.39 -4.34
C LEU A 182 17.93 19.08 -5.11
N ALA A 183 17.34 18.95 -6.31
CA ALA A 183 17.47 17.76 -7.16
C ALA A 183 18.77 17.73 -8.00
N ASN A 184 19.56 18.78 -7.96
CA ASN A 184 20.78 18.88 -8.75
C ASN A 184 22.00 18.39 -7.95
N GLY A 185 22.57 17.24 -8.34
CA GLY A 185 23.75 16.66 -7.70
C GLY A 185 25.01 17.54 -7.67
N ASN A 186 25.08 18.57 -8.52
CA ASN A 186 26.20 19.52 -8.55
C ASN A 186 26.08 20.66 -7.52
N MET A 187 24.88 20.83 -6.91
CA MET A 187 24.66 21.83 -5.88
C MET A 187 25.11 21.31 -4.52
N GLY A 188 25.71 22.16 -3.71
CA GLY A 188 26.18 21.82 -2.36
C GLY A 188 25.45 22.60 -1.27
N ALA A 189 25.75 22.31 -0.01
CA ALA A 189 25.14 22.96 1.17
C ALA A 189 25.30 24.49 1.16
N THR A 190 26.38 25.00 0.57
CA THR A 190 26.67 26.42 0.49
C THR A 190 25.85 27.18 -0.55
N ASP A 191 25.18 26.48 -1.45
CA ASP A 191 24.33 27.07 -2.50
C ASP A 191 22.91 27.43 -1.98
N PHE A 192 22.64 27.13 -0.74
CA PHE A 192 21.33 27.39 -0.10
C PHE A 192 21.46 28.39 1.07
N VAL A 193 20.44 29.22 1.23
CA VAL A 193 20.19 30.00 2.45
C VAL A 193 19.23 29.27 3.37
N ARG A 194 19.32 29.53 4.65
CA ARG A 194 18.50 29.00 5.73
C ARG A 194 18.18 30.12 6.71
N PRO A 195 16.90 30.37 7.06
CA PRO A 195 15.68 29.73 6.54
C PRO A 195 15.35 30.19 5.12
N GLY A 196 14.35 29.53 4.49
CA GLY A 196 13.81 29.83 3.16
C GLY A 196 12.32 29.52 3.07
N HIS A 197 11.82 29.33 1.84
CA HIS A 197 10.39 29.17 1.56
C HIS A 197 10.02 27.80 1.00
N VAL A 198 10.97 26.86 0.93
CA VAL A 198 10.75 25.46 0.61
C VAL A 198 11.07 24.61 1.83
N PHE A 199 10.24 23.62 2.09
CA PHE A 199 10.31 22.74 3.26
C PHE A 199 10.81 21.34 2.84
N PRO A 200 12.12 21.05 2.95
CA PRO A 200 12.59 19.70 2.68
C PRO A 200 12.10 18.71 3.76
N LEU A 201 11.66 17.53 3.30
CA LEU A 201 11.19 16.43 4.16
C LEU A 201 12.06 15.21 3.95
N ILE A 202 12.56 14.61 5.02
CA ILE A 202 13.40 13.41 4.93
C ILE A 202 12.50 12.17 4.84
N ALA A 203 12.45 11.53 3.68
CA ALA A 203 11.77 10.27 3.49
C ALA A 203 12.48 9.13 4.23
N LYS A 204 11.72 8.17 4.75
CA LYS A 204 12.27 6.94 5.34
C LYS A 204 12.99 6.11 4.28
N ASP A 205 14.12 5.52 4.63
CA ASP A 205 14.75 4.51 3.80
C ASP A 205 13.78 3.32 3.63
N GLY A 206 13.62 2.85 2.39
CA GLY A 206 12.58 1.88 2.03
C GLY A 206 11.30 2.50 1.48
N GLY A 207 11.10 3.81 1.58
CA GLY A 207 9.98 4.53 0.99
C GLY A 207 8.63 4.12 1.56
N VAL A 208 7.60 4.02 0.68
CA VAL A 208 6.23 3.67 1.08
C VAL A 208 6.11 2.30 1.75
N LEU A 209 7.09 1.42 1.60
CA LEU A 209 7.12 0.13 2.28
C LEU A 209 7.45 0.25 3.77
N MET A 210 8.00 1.39 4.20
CA MET A 210 8.36 1.67 5.58
C MET A 210 7.45 2.71 6.23
N ARG A 211 6.90 3.64 5.46
CA ARG A 211 5.93 4.64 5.90
C ARG A 211 5.01 5.00 4.72
N SER A 212 3.71 4.82 4.90
CA SER A 212 2.69 5.00 3.85
C SER A 212 2.31 6.48 3.62
N GLY A 213 3.29 7.38 3.59
CA GLY A 213 3.06 8.82 3.45
C GLY A 213 3.41 9.38 2.08
N HIS A 214 2.86 10.56 1.76
CA HIS A 214 3.13 11.32 0.54
C HIS A 214 4.62 11.64 0.35
N THR A 215 5.35 11.88 1.45
CA THR A 215 6.81 12.10 1.45
C THR A 215 7.55 10.92 0.82
N GLU A 216 7.26 9.72 1.28
CA GLU A 216 7.86 8.49 0.78
C GLU A 216 7.40 8.19 -0.65
N ALA A 217 6.11 8.39 -0.93
CA ALA A 217 5.54 8.17 -2.25
C ALA A 217 6.22 9.05 -3.33
N ALA A 218 6.49 10.31 -3.04
CA ALA A 218 7.16 11.22 -3.98
C ALA A 218 8.59 10.78 -4.29
N VAL A 219 9.36 10.34 -3.30
CA VAL A 219 10.72 9.82 -3.51
C VAL A 219 10.69 8.52 -4.29
N ASP A 220 9.74 7.64 -4.02
CA ASP A 220 9.58 6.37 -4.73
C ASP A 220 9.17 6.57 -6.18
N LEU A 221 8.23 7.48 -6.46
CA LEU A 221 7.87 7.85 -7.83
C LEU A 221 9.09 8.37 -8.61
N CYS A 222 9.92 9.22 -7.99
CA CYS A 222 11.18 9.67 -8.61
C CYS A 222 12.11 8.50 -8.93
N ARG A 223 12.32 7.58 -7.99
CA ARG A 223 13.18 6.39 -8.18
C ARG A 223 12.65 5.47 -9.28
N LEU A 224 11.36 5.15 -9.25
CA LEU A 224 10.70 4.30 -10.25
C LEU A 224 10.73 4.93 -11.64
N ALA A 225 10.62 6.25 -11.74
CA ALA A 225 10.76 7.03 -12.97
C ALA A 225 12.24 7.24 -13.38
N LYS A 226 13.21 6.74 -12.60
CA LYS A 226 14.67 6.92 -12.83
C LYS A 226 15.11 8.39 -12.85
N LEU A 227 14.47 9.20 -12.04
CA LEU A 227 14.77 10.63 -11.84
C LEU A 227 15.55 10.83 -10.53
N PRO A 228 16.23 11.97 -10.34
CA PRO A 228 16.82 12.32 -9.05
C PRO A 228 15.76 12.21 -7.94
N PRO A 229 16.05 11.56 -6.79
CA PRO A 229 15.07 11.20 -5.78
C PRO A 229 14.67 12.38 -4.89
N VAL A 230 14.21 13.43 -5.52
CA VAL A 230 13.68 14.65 -4.90
C VAL A 230 12.35 14.98 -5.56
N GLY A 231 11.28 14.98 -4.77
CA GLY A 231 9.94 15.35 -5.21
C GLY A 231 9.57 16.78 -4.83
N VAL A 232 8.40 17.19 -5.27
CA VAL A 232 7.64 18.34 -4.79
C VAL A 232 6.27 17.81 -4.42
N ILE A 233 5.78 18.11 -3.24
CA ILE A 233 4.45 17.77 -2.77
C ILE A 233 3.76 18.97 -2.13
N CYS A 234 2.44 19.02 -2.23
CA CYS A 234 1.63 20.01 -1.53
C CYS A 234 0.17 19.54 -1.52
N GLU A 235 -0.48 19.68 -0.38
CA GLU A 235 -1.83 19.17 -0.12
C GLU A 235 -2.89 19.98 -0.89
N LEU A 236 -3.81 19.30 -1.60
CA LEU A 236 -4.93 19.93 -2.29
C LEU A 236 -5.87 20.64 -1.31
N ALA A 237 -6.19 21.89 -1.60
CA ALA A 237 -7.06 22.70 -0.76
C ALA A 237 -8.22 23.30 -1.54
N ASN A 238 -9.36 23.43 -0.87
CA ASN A 238 -10.51 24.17 -1.37
C ASN A 238 -10.29 25.69 -1.24
N ASP A 239 -11.05 26.47 -2.01
CA ASP A 239 -10.96 27.95 -1.98
C ASP A 239 -11.31 28.56 -0.60
N ASP A 240 -12.04 27.82 0.23
CA ASP A 240 -12.37 28.23 1.61
C ASP A 240 -11.25 27.91 2.63
N GLY A 241 -10.15 27.31 2.15
CA GLY A 241 -8.98 26.94 2.97
C GLY A 241 -9.09 25.58 3.64
N THR A 242 -10.17 24.82 3.43
CA THR A 242 -10.25 23.44 3.88
C THR A 242 -9.47 22.51 2.96
N VAL A 243 -8.97 21.38 3.49
CA VAL A 243 -8.26 20.37 2.69
C VAL A 243 -9.26 19.55 1.89
N MET A 244 -8.95 19.27 0.62
CA MET A 244 -9.78 18.39 -0.22
C MET A 244 -9.67 16.95 0.27
N LYS A 245 -10.81 16.23 0.29
CA LYS A 245 -10.88 14.84 0.74
C LYS A 245 -11.73 13.97 -0.20
N GLY A 246 -11.33 12.70 -0.32
CA GLY A 246 -12.11 11.68 -1.01
C GLY A 246 -12.57 12.11 -2.43
N PRO A 247 -13.90 12.13 -2.71
CA PRO A 247 -14.43 12.44 -4.05
C PRO A 247 -14.04 13.81 -4.61
N GLN A 248 -13.71 14.80 -3.75
CA GLN A 248 -13.26 16.12 -4.20
C GLN A 248 -11.92 16.02 -4.93
N ILE A 249 -11.01 15.18 -4.44
CA ILE A 249 -9.69 14.94 -5.03
C ILE A 249 -9.83 14.32 -6.41
N THR A 250 -10.68 13.29 -6.54
CA THR A 250 -10.94 12.65 -7.84
C THR A 250 -11.55 13.61 -8.85
N ALA A 251 -12.55 14.41 -8.42
CA ALA A 251 -13.16 15.41 -9.28
C ALA A 251 -12.14 16.49 -9.72
N PHE A 252 -11.21 16.86 -8.85
CA PHE A 252 -10.12 17.78 -9.17
C PHE A 252 -9.17 17.17 -10.21
N ALA A 253 -8.75 15.91 -10.01
CA ALA A 253 -7.86 15.20 -10.92
C ALA A 253 -8.49 15.07 -12.32
N GLU A 254 -9.76 14.69 -12.40
CA GLU A 254 -10.52 14.59 -13.65
C GLU A 254 -10.65 15.96 -14.36
N LYS A 255 -11.03 17.01 -13.62
CA LYS A 255 -11.17 18.38 -14.13
C LYS A 255 -9.89 18.89 -14.78
N HIS A 256 -8.75 18.53 -14.22
CA HIS A 256 -7.44 19.01 -14.70
C HIS A 256 -6.69 17.99 -15.56
N GLY A 257 -7.29 16.81 -15.84
CA GLY A 257 -6.68 15.75 -16.65
C GLY A 257 -5.43 15.14 -16.02
N LEU A 258 -5.34 15.15 -14.68
CA LEU A 258 -4.20 14.60 -13.93
C LEU A 258 -4.40 13.12 -13.67
N LYS A 259 -3.31 12.35 -13.71
CA LYS A 259 -3.33 10.97 -13.27
C LYS A 259 -3.39 10.92 -11.75
N GLN A 260 -4.22 10.02 -11.22
CA GLN A 260 -4.38 9.80 -9.78
C GLN A 260 -4.00 8.38 -9.42
N ILE A 261 -3.27 8.22 -8.33
CA ILE A 261 -2.92 6.94 -7.70
C ILE A 261 -3.04 7.07 -6.19
N SER A 262 -3.17 5.92 -5.52
CA SER A 262 -3.07 5.86 -4.05
C SER A 262 -1.70 5.36 -3.60
N VAL A 263 -1.31 5.70 -2.37
CA VAL A 263 -0.12 5.14 -1.71
C VAL A 263 -0.25 3.61 -1.60
N ALA A 264 -1.44 3.08 -1.34
CA ALA A 264 -1.70 1.65 -1.28
C ALA A 264 -1.41 0.94 -2.62
N GLU A 265 -1.83 1.52 -3.76
CA GLU A 265 -1.49 0.99 -5.09
C GLU A 265 0.03 1.01 -5.33
N LEU A 266 0.72 2.07 -4.92
CA LEU A 266 2.18 2.18 -5.05
C LEU A 266 2.91 1.13 -4.20
N ILE A 267 2.45 0.87 -2.97
CA ILE A 267 2.93 -0.22 -2.11
C ILE A 267 2.78 -1.56 -2.83
N SER A 268 1.58 -1.87 -3.30
CA SER A 268 1.28 -3.12 -4.02
C SER A 268 2.17 -3.29 -5.26
N TYR A 269 2.34 -2.24 -6.04
CA TYR A 269 3.21 -2.23 -7.22
C TYR A 269 4.67 -2.55 -6.90
N ARG A 270 5.22 -1.91 -5.85
CA ARG A 270 6.60 -2.14 -5.41
C ARG A 270 6.79 -3.54 -4.86
N GLN A 271 5.87 -4.00 -4.01
CA GLN A 271 5.90 -5.34 -3.42
C GLN A 271 5.88 -6.45 -4.48
N ALA A 272 5.12 -6.28 -5.56
CA ALA A 272 5.04 -7.25 -6.65
C ALA A 272 6.33 -7.35 -7.48
N ARG A 273 7.16 -6.30 -7.51
CA ARG A 273 8.33 -6.17 -8.40
C ARG A 273 9.68 -6.20 -7.70
N GLU A 274 9.73 -5.76 -6.45
CA GLU A 274 10.99 -5.67 -5.69
C GLU A 274 11.22 -6.95 -4.89
N LYS A 275 12.45 -7.44 -4.89
CA LYS A 275 12.86 -8.52 -4.00
C LYS A 275 13.17 -7.94 -2.63
N LEU A 276 12.23 -8.06 -1.69
CA LEU A 276 12.32 -7.50 -0.35
C LEU A 276 12.90 -8.48 0.68
N VAL A 277 13.18 -9.72 0.29
CA VAL A 277 13.74 -10.73 1.17
C VAL A 277 14.96 -11.38 0.53
N GLU A 278 15.99 -11.62 1.32
CA GLU A 278 17.19 -12.36 0.94
C GLU A 278 17.39 -13.51 1.92
N ARG A 279 17.48 -14.74 1.41
CA ARG A 279 17.79 -15.90 2.22
C ARG A 279 19.26 -15.89 2.62
N VAL A 280 19.53 -15.82 3.92
CA VAL A 280 20.91 -15.74 4.47
C VAL A 280 21.34 -17.00 5.21
N GLY A 281 20.40 -17.93 5.48
CA GLY A 281 20.75 -19.18 6.19
C GLY A 281 19.70 -20.26 6.01
N THR A 282 20.18 -21.50 6.14
CA THR A 282 19.34 -22.71 6.20
C THR A 282 19.91 -23.61 7.30
N PHE A 283 19.04 -24.12 8.17
CA PHE A 283 19.46 -24.93 9.33
C PHE A 283 18.39 -25.95 9.72
N PRO A 284 18.80 -27.13 10.27
CA PRO A 284 17.84 -28.11 10.78
C PRO A 284 17.24 -27.65 12.11
N VAL A 285 15.97 -27.97 12.32
CA VAL A 285 15.26 -27.72 13.59
C VAL A 285 14.59 -29.03 14.02
N LYS A 286 14.90 -29.46 15.24
CA LYS A 286 14.28 -30.66 15.83
C LYS A 286 13.16 -30.23 16.76
N THR A 287 11.97 -30.74 16.53
CA THR A 287 10.79 -30.50 17.37
C THR A 287 10.20 -31.84 17.83
N GLU A 288 9.31 -31.81 18.78
CA GLU A 288 8.56 -33.03 19.20
C GLU A 288 7.61 -33.55 18.11
N TRP A 289 7.26 -32.69 17.13
CA TRP A 289 6.42 -33.05 15.96
C TRP A 289 7.24 -33.47 14.73
N GLY A 290 8.55 -33.63 14.86
CA GLY A 290 9.44 -34.06 13.81
C GLY A 290 10.54 -33.07 13.44
N GLU A 291 11.33 -33.41 12.44
CA GLU A 291 12.39 -32.56 11.91
C GLU A 291 11.81 -31.52 10.92
N MET A 292 12.28 -30.30 11.04
CA MET A 292 11.95 -29.19 10.15
C MET A 292 13.21 -28.58 9.58
N THR A 293 13.06 -27.86 8.47
CA THR A 293 14.12 -27.01 7.92
C THR A 293 13.80 -25.55 8.22
N GLY A 294 14.68 -24.89 8.96
CA GLY A 294 14.62 -23.45 9.20
C GLY A 294 15.34 -22.66 8.11
N TYR A 295 14.76 -21.55 7.71
CA TYR A 295 15.32 -20.60 6.76
C TYR A 295 15.35 -19.23 7.41
N ALA A 296 16.49 -18.54 7.33
CA ALA A 296 16.65 -17.16 7.80
C ALA A 296 16.68 -16.20 6.62
N TYR A 297 15.95 -15.12 6.74
CA TYR A 297 15.84 -14.08 5.73
C TYR A 297 16.18 -12.70 6.32
N THR A 298 16.86 -11.87 5.54
CA THR A 298 17.03 -10.45 5.82
C THR A 298 16.20 -9.61 4.88
N THR A 299 15.93 -8.39 5.28
CA THR A 299 15.29 -7.37 4.45
C THR A 299 16.26 -6.20 4.28
N PRO A 300 16.25 -5.48 3.14
CA PRO A 300 17.22 -4.41 2.90
C PRO A 300 17.05 -3.20 3.82
N PHE A 301 15.92 -3.09 4.53
CA PHE A 301 15.57 -1.90 5.32
C PHE A 301 15.59 -2.13 6.83
N GLU A 302 15.81 -3.37 7.27
CA GLU A 302 15.82 -3.72 8.68
C GLU A 302 16.92 -4.73 9.01
N PRO A 303 17.64 -4.51 10.10
CA PRO A 303 18.69 -5.45 10.55
C PRO A 303 18.13 -6.76 11.09
N MET A 304 16.81 -6.85 11.28
CA MET A 304 16.16 -8.00 11.90
C MET A 304 15.91 -9.11 10.90
N GLN A 305 16.27 -10.34 11.29
CA GLN A 305 16.00 -11.52 10.47
C GLN A 305 14.56 -12.00 10.66
N GLN A 306 13.95 -12.41 9.55
CA GLN A 306 12.69 -13.13 9.49
C GLN A 306 12.97 -14.63 9.32
N PHE A 307 12.07 -15.49 9.76
CA PHE A 307 12.27 -16.93 9.68
C PHE A 307 11.11 -17.63 8.97
N ALA A 308 11.42 -18.73 8.30
CA ALA A 308 10.43 -19.71 7.89
C ALA A 308 10.86 -21.10 8.35
N PHE A 309 9.90 -21.90 8.83
CA PHE A 309 10.12 -23.27 9.25
C PHE A 309 9.25 -24.19 8.39
N VAL A 310 9.90 -25.08 7.67
CA VAL A 310 9.24 -26.00 6.73
C VAL A 310 9.24 -27.40 7.33
N HIS A 311 8.03 -27.94 7.53
CA HIS A 311 7.81 -29.34 7.88
C HIS A 311 7.59 -30.15 6.60
N GLY A 312 8.27 -31.28 6.46
CA GLY A 312 8.16 -32.13 5.29
C GLY A 312 8.71 -31.51 4.00
N ARG A 313 8.15 -31.91 2.86
CA ARG A 313 8.55 -31.38 1.53
C ARG A 313 7.44 -30.54 0.92
N ILE A 314 7.76 -29.36 0.45
CA ILE A 314 6.80 -28.44 -0.21
C ILE A 314 6.28 -29.05 -1.52
N GLY A 315 7.11 -29.86 -2.23
CA GLY A 315 6.75 -30.46 -3.50
C GLY A 315 6.58 -29.43 -4.60
N GLU A 316 5.45 -29.47 -5.32
CA GLU A 316 5.11 -28.51 -6.39
C GLU A 316 4.62 -27.15 -5.85
N GLY A 317 4.61 -26.95 -4.55
CA GLY A 317 4.20 -25.70 -3.93
C GLY A 317 2.69 -25.42 -3.93
N ARG A 318 1.87 -26.40 -4.31
CA ARG A 318 0.42 -26.26 -4.37
C ARG A 318 -0.24 -26.77 -3.10
N ASP A 319 -1.32 -26.06 -2.70
CA ASP A 319 -2.15 -26.44 -1.55
C ASP A 319 -1.32 -26.71 -0.28
N VAL A 320 -0.36 -25.81 0.00
CA VAL A 320 0.53 -25.90 1.15
C VAL A 320 -0.15 -25.31 2.37
N LEU A 321 -0.14 -26.04 3.49
CA LEU A 321 -0.64 -25.52 4.75
C LEU A 321 0.34 -24.48 5.31
N VAL A 322 -0.12 -23.26 5.53
CA VAL A 322 0.73 -22.12 5.91
C VAL A 322 0.17 -21.37 7.11
N ARG A 323 1.05 -20.93 7.99
CA ARG A 323 0.76 -19.93 9.02
C ARG A 323 1.70 -18.76 8.87
N LEU A 324 1.16 -17.56 8.66
CA LEU A 324 1.88 -16.31 8.88
C LEU A 324 1.73 -15.93 10.36
N HIS A 325 2.82 -16.01 11.10
CA HIS A 325 2.82 -15.80 12.55
C HIS A 325 3.67 -14.58 12.89
N ARG A 326 3.08 -13.63 13.61
CA ARG A 326 3.81 -12.49 14.18
C ARG A 326 4.41 -12.91 15.51
N SER A 327 5.68 -12.63 15.70
CA SER A 327 6.36 -12.90 16.97
C SER A 327 5.68 -12.18 18.13
N ASN A 328 5.38 -12.93 19.17
CA ASN A 328 4.89 -12.43 20.44
C ASN A 328 5.60 -13.18 21.55
N VAL A 329 6.68 -12.59 22.09
CA VAL A 329 7.53 -13.25 23.10
C VAL A 329 6.70 -13.71 24.31
N VAL A 330 5.68 -12.95 24.71
CA VAL A 330 4.84 -13.35 25.84
C VAL A 330 4.05 -14.61 25.50
N ALA A 331 3.28 -14.60 24.41
CA ALA A 331 2.47 -15.74 24.00
C ALA A 331 3.33 -16.94 23.55
N ASP A 332 4.40 -16.69 22.79
CA ASP A 332 5.21 -17.72 22.15
C ASP A 332 6.18 -18.42 23.13
N VAL A 333 6.64 -17.71 24.18
CA VAL A 333 7.65 -18.21 25.10
C VAL A 333 7.12 -18.34 26.53
N ILE A 334 6.55 -17.25 27.08
CA ILE A 334 6.19 -17.19 28.49
C ILE A 334 4.87 -17.96 28.76
N GLU A 335 3.90 -17.85 27.87
CA GLU A 335 2.60 -18.56 27.97
C GLU A 335 2.62 -19.96 27.34
N GLY A 336 3.81 -20.40 26.90
CA GLY A 336 4.05 -21.77 26.40
C GLY A 336 3.72 -22.03 24.95
N GLY A 337 3.54 -20.97 24.11
CA GLY A 337 3.50 -21.10 22.65
C GLY A 337 2.34 -21.91 22.07
N ARG A 338 1.18 -21.96 22.72
CA ARG A 338 0.03 -22.80 22.35
C ARG A 338 -0.37 -22.66 20.88
N THR A 339 -0.31 -21.42 20.34
CA THR A 339 -0.60 -21.17 18.93
C THR A 339 0.40 -21.87 18.01
N ILE A 340 1.69 -21.79 18.31
CA ILE A 340 2.75 -22.42 17.51
C ILE A 340 2.63 -23.93 17.65
N GLU A 341 2.38 -24.44 18.87
CA GLU A 341 2.19 -25.86 19.14
C GLU A 341 1.03 -26.43 18.30
N ALA A 342 -0.14 -25.79 18.30
CA ALA A 342 -1.29 -26.22 17.53
C ALA A 342 -0.99 -26.26 16.02
N VAL A 343 -0.29 -25.24 15.50
CA VAL A 343 0.15 -25.18 14.11
C VAL A 343 1.11 -26.32 13.78
N MET A 344 2.11 -26.57 14.62
CA MET A 344 3.09 -27.65 14.41
C MET A 344 2.44 -29.04 14.44
N ARG A 345 1.50 -29.26 15.36
CA ARG A 345 0.70 -30.50 15.42
C ARG A 345 -0.09 -30.69 14.13
N ARG A 346 -0.69 -29.62 13.60
CA ARG A 346 -1.45 -29.67 12.36
C ARG A 346 -0.55 -29.99 11.15
N PHE A 347 0.67 -29.43 11.10
CA PHE A 347 1.66 -29.75 10.07
C PHE A 347 2.10 -31.21 10.12
N ALA A 348 2.30 -31.76 11.34
CA ALA A 348 2.65 -33.19 11.50
C ALA A 348 1.52 -34.11 11.01
N GLN A 349 0.27 -33.77 11.25
CA GLN A 349 -0.90 -34.49 10.73
C GLN A 349 -1.00 -34.46 9.21
N GLU A 350 -0.72 -33.33 8.61
CA GLU A 350 -0.74 -33.12 7.15
C GLU A 350 0.49 -33.71 6.45
N GLY A 351 1.59 -33.89 7.19
CA GLY A 351 2.90 -34.32 6.67
C GLY A 351 3.69 -33.21 5.98
N ARG A 352 3.14 -31.99 5.86
CA ARG A 352 3.82 -30.82 5.31
C ARG A 352 3.19 -29.52 5.77
N GLY A 353 3.99 -28.47 5.88
CA GLY A 353 3.51 -27.12 6.20
C GLY A 353 4.63 -26.11 6.31
N VAL A 354 4.28 -24.83 6.31
CA VAL A 354 5.22 -23.71 6.42
C VAL A 354 4.74 -22.74 7.49
N LEU A 355 5.53 -22.56 8.52
CA LEU A 355 5.37 -21.48 9.49
C LEU A 355 6.29 -20.33 9.07
N VAL A 356 5.75 -19.19 8.64
CA VAL A 356 6.50 -17.96 8.44
C VAL A 356 6.44 -17.16 9.75
N TYR A 357 7.58 -17.00 10.40
CA TYR A 357 7.70 -16.32 11.69
C TYR A 357 8.24 -14.92 11.46
N LEU A 358 7.35 -13.95 11.47
CA LEU A 358 7.63 -12.53 11.20
C LEU A 358 7.94 -11.80 12.50
N ARG A 359 9.08 -11.12 12.53
CA ARG A 359 9.52 -10.30 13.64
C ARG A 359 9.35 -8.83 13.29
N ASP A 360 8.73 -8.08 14.17
CA ASP A 360 8.68 -6.63 14.09
C ASP A 360 9.80 -6.00 14.93
N GLY A 361 10.12 -4.74 14.68
CA GLY A 361 11.21 -4.02 15.37
C GLY A 361 10.95 -3.76 16.86
N THR A 362 9.83 -4.20 17.41
CA THR A 362 9.54 -4.14 18.84
C THR A 362 10.25 -5.31 19.56
N ALA A 363 10.51 -5.17 20.84
CA ALA A 363 11.18 -6.20 21.64
C ALA A 363 10.33 -7.50 21.83
N GLY A 364 9.37 -7.77 20.92
CA GLY A 364 8.52 -8.95 20.93
C GLY A 364 7.27 -8.81 21.80
N VAL A 365 6.98 -7.62 22.31
CA VAL A 365 5.73 -7.30 22.99
C VAL A 365 4.80 -6.61 22.00
N PRO A 366 3.58 -7.13 21.72
CA PRO A 366 2.62 -6.45 20.88
C PRO A 366 2.30 -5.06 21.43
N LEU A 367 2.30 -4.04 20.57
CA LEU A 367 1.97 -2.66 20.99
C LEU A 367 0.58 -2.55 21.63
N SER A 368 -0.34 -3.46 21.32
CA SER A 368 -1.65 -3.55 21.97
C SER A 368 -1.60 -3.92 23.46
N GLN A 369 -0.47 -4.40 23.95
CA GLN A 369 -0.24 -4.73 25.36
C GLN A 369 0.62 -3.68 26.10
N LEU A 370 1.12 -2.66 25.39
CA LEU A 370 1.78 -1.54 26.00
C LEU A 370 0.74 -0.47 26.38
N PRO A 371 0.84 0.17 27.58
CA PRO A 371 -0.11 1.20 27.99
C PRO A 371 -0.09 2.34 26.99
N ASP A 372 -1.28 2.74 26.57
CA ASP A 372 -1.67 3.84 25.69
C ASP A 372 -0.54 4.71 25.10
N THR A 373 0.01 4.25 23.99
CA THR A 373 0.52 5.10 22.94
C THR A 373 -0.50 5.18 21.80
N ALA A 374 -1.78 4.95 22.12
CA ALA A 374 -2.90 4.94 21.18
C ALA A 374 -3.33 6.38 20.81
N GLY A 375 -2.47 7.06 20.06
CA GLY A 375 -2.84 8.14 19.18
C GLY A 375 -3.14 7.59 17.77
N GLU A 376 -3.54 8.45 16.85
CA GLU A 376 -3.75 8.14 15.42
C GLU A 376 -2.55 7.43 14.77
N ASP A 377 -1.33 7.61 15.29
CA ASP A 377 -0.11 6.85 14.97
C ASP A 377 -0.25 5.33 15.14
N GLY A 378 -1.13 4.85 16.01
CA GLY A 378 -1.31 3.42 16.26
C GLY A 378 -1.99 2.69 15.11
N ALA A 379 -2.95 3.31 14.44
CA ALA A 379 -3.71 2.72 13.33
C ALA A 379 -2.86 2.65 12.05
N GLU A 380 -2.11 3.71 11.72
CA GLU A 380 -1.18 3.73 10.59
C GLU A 380 -0.05 2.71 10.79
N ALA A 381 0.57 2.71 11.96
CA ALA A 381 1.62 1.76 12.29
C ALA A 381 1.11 0.30 12.26
N ALA A 382 -0.16 0.06 12.60
CA ALA A 382 -0.77 -1.26 12.51
C ALA A 382 -0.99 -1.68 11.05
N ARG A 383 -1.43 -0.77 10.17
CA ARG A 383 -1.63 -1.05 8.74
C ARG A 383 -0.33 -1.26 7.99
N VAL A 384 0.63 -0.35 8.12
CA VAL A 384 1.97 -0.52 7.51
C VAL A 384 2.57 -1.85 7.94
N ARG A 385 2.39 -2.23 9.20
CA ARG A 385 2.80 -3.54 9.71
C ARG A 385 2.04 -4.68 9.05
N GLN A 386 0.72 -4.58 8.90
CA GLN A 386 -0.09 -5.62 8.27
C GLN A 386 0.27 -5.80 6.79
N TRP A 387 0.37 -4.71 6.03
CA TRP A 387 0.79 -4.74 4.62
C TRP A 387 2.19 -5.33 4.45
N ARG A 388 3.10 -4.93 5.34
CA ARG A 388 4.46 -5.41 5.35
C ARG A 388 4.55 -6.90 5.69
N GLU A 389 3.80 -7.37 6.67
CA GLU A 389 3.74 -8.78 7.05
C GLU A 389 3.24 -9.65 5.89
N VAL A 390 2.16 -9.24 5.25
CA VAL A 390 1.62 -9.95 4.08
C VAL A 390 2.64 -9.94 2.94
N GLY A 391 3.25 -8.81 2.63
CA GLY A 391 4.24 -8.69 1.57
C GLY A 391 5.51 -9.50 1.81
N LEU A 392 6.10 -9.40 3.00
CA LEU A 392 7.28 -10.20 3.36
C LEU A 392 6.96 -11.69 3.44
N GLY A 393 5.82 -12.04 4.05
CA GLY A 393 5.35 -13.42 4.13
C GLY A 393 5.17 -14.04 2.75
N ALA A 394 4.55 -13.32 1.82
CA ALA A 394 4.35 -13.75 0.44
C ALA A 394 5.68 -13.96 -0.30
N GLN A 395 6.63 -13.04 -0.16
CA GLN A 395 7.93 -13.18 -0.80
C GLN A 395 8.77 -14.34 -0.22
N ILE A 396 8.70 -14.58 1.09
CA ILE A 396 9.32 -15.74 1.72
C ILE A 396 8.70 -17.03 1.18
N LEU A 397 7.37 -17.11 1.10
CA LEU A 397 6.67 -18.27 0.55
C LEU A 397 7.04 -18.53 -0.92
N ARG A 398 7.13 -17.49 -1.74
CA ARG A 398 7.60 -17.61 -3.14
C ARG A 398 9.03 -18.11 -3.24
N ASP A 399 9.92 -17.59 -2.39
CA ASP A 399 11.33 -18.05 -2.37
C ASP A 399 11.45 -19.52 -1.95
N LEU A 400 10.49 -20.03 -1.15
CA LEU A 400 10.36 -21.44 -0.81
C LEU A 400 9.68 -22.29 -1.91
N GLY A 401 9.20 -21.68 -2.99
CA GLY A 401 8.52 -22.36 -4.08
C GLY A 401 7.03 -22.62 -3.85
N VAL A 402 6.40 -21.94 -2.89
CA VAL A 402 4.95 -22.04 -2.64
C VAL A 402 4.18 -21.26 -3.70
N VAL A 403 3.15 -21.90 -4.28
CA VAL A 403 2.29 -21.34 -5.35
C VAL A 403 0.87 -21.11 -4.84
N SER A 404 0.34 -22.04 -4.04
CA SER A 404 -0.97 -21.88 -3.41
C SER A 404 -0.98 -22.39 -1.97
N ILE A 405 -1.83 -21.78 -1.14
CA ILE A 405 -1.85 -22.02 0.30
C ILE A 405 -3.25 -22.31 0.84
N ARG A 406 -3.32 -23.15 1.89
CA ARG A 406 -4.37 -23.13 2.91
C ARG A 406 -3.79 -22.43 4.13
N ASN A 407 -4.40 -21.31 4.51
CA ASN A 407 -3.89 -20.52 5.62
C ASN A 407 -4.49 -20.96 6.94
N ILE A 408 -3.66 -21.16 7.97
CA ILE A 408 -4.14 -21.39 9.33
C ILE A 408 -4.29 -20.04 10.02
N SER A 409 -5.51 -19.66 10.40
CA SER A 409 -5.78 -18.39 11.08
C SER A 409 -6.52 -18.58 12.41
N SER A 410 -6.24 -17.70 13.38
CA SER A 410 -6.94 -17.64 14.67
C SER A 410 -8.20 -16.77 14.63
N ALA A 411 -8.45 -16.08 13.52
CA ALA A 411 -9.65 -15.29 13.23
C ALA A 411 -9.81 -15.23 11.71
N ALA A 412 -11.05 -15.16 11.20
CA ALA A 412 -11.32 -14.93 9.78
C ALA A 412 -10.70 -13.59 9.35
N ARG A 413 -9.46 -13.62 8.85
CA ARG A 413 -8.77 -12.46 8.31
C ARG A 413 -8.62 -12.66 6.82
N SER A 414 -9.15 -11.72 6.05
CA SER A 414 -8.85 -11.62 4.64
C SER A 414 -7.40 -11.12 4.49
N TYR A 415 -6.52 -11.97 3.99
CA TYR A 415 -5.17 -11.55 3.56
C TYR A 415 -5.26 -10.98 2.14
N VAL A 416 -5.92 -9.83 2.04
CA VAL A 416 -5.95 -9.06 0.78
C VAL A 416 -4.51 -8.74 0.40
N GLY A 417 -4.07 -9.17 -0.79
CA GLY A 417 -2.73 -8.86 -1.31
C GLY A 417 -1.83 -10.06 -1.62
N LEU A 418 -2.08 -11.27 -1.12
CA LEU A 418 -1.26 -12.45 -1.45
C LEU A 418 -1.32 -12.80 -2.93
N SER A 419 -2.46 -12.61 -3.57
CA SER A 419 -2.66 -12.82 -5.02
C SER A 419 -1.78 -11.90 -5.86
N GLY A 420 -1.54 -10.67 -5.41
CA GLY A 420 -0.62 -9.72 -6.05
C GLY A 420 0.83 -10.22 -6.11
N PHE A 421 1.19 -11.18 -5.25
CA PHE A 421 2.48 -11.85 -5.25
C PHE A 421 2.49 -13.19 -6.02
N GLY A 422 1.36 -13.55 -6.66
CA GLY A 422 1.23 -14.81 -7.39
C GLY A 422 1.10 -16.03 -6.47
N ILE A 423 0.58 -15.84 -5.24
CA ILE A 423 0.21 -16.91 -4.31
C ILE A 423 -1.31 -16.98 -4.26
N GLU A 424 -1.86 -18.11 -4.64
CA GLU A 424 -3.29 -18.38 -4.60
C GLU A 424 -3.71 -18.87 -3.18
N MET A 425 -4.76 -18.26 -2.62
CA MET A 425 -5.37 -18.76 -1.39
C MET A 425 -6.50 -19.72 -1.75
N VAL A 426 -6.32 -21.02 -1.48
CA VAL A 426 -7.29 -22.07 -1.80
C VAL A 426 -8.16 -22.45 -0.61
N GLY A 427 -7.81 -22.02 0.60
CA GLY A 427 -8.61 -22.26 1.80
C GLY A 427 -8.10 -21.51 3.02
N ASP A 428 -8.97 -21.37 4.01
CA ASP A 428 -8.66 -20.84 5.34
C ASP A 428 -9.10 -21.87 6.39
N GLU A 429 -8.16 -22.32 7.21
CA GLU A 429 -8.42 -23.31 8.26
C GLU A 429 -8.40 -22.57 9.62
N PRO A 430 -9.48 -22.67 10.41
CA PRO A 430 -9.46 -22.13 11.75
C PRO A 430 -8.46 -22.88 12.62
N LEU A 431 -7.70 -22.16 13.44
CA LEU A 431 -6.87 -22.76 14.46
C LEU A 431 -7.78 -23.28 15.57
N GLU A 432 -7.91 -24.58 15.69
CA GLU A 432 -8.57 -25.21 16.84
C GLU A 432 -7.69 -25.00 18.07
N GLY A 433 -8.23 -24.28 19.08
CA GLY A 433 -7.56 -23.89 20.31
C GLY A 433 -7.31 -25.04 21.29
#